data_08a25c975153261be6028c6a725cf7fc
#
_entry.id   08a25c975153261be6028c6a725cf7fc
#
_cell.length_a   1.000
_cell.length_b   1.000
_cell.length_c   1.000
_cell.angle_alpha   90.00
_cell.angle_beta   90.00
_cell.angle_gamma   90.00
#
_symmetry.space_group_name_H-M   'P 1'
#
loop_
_entity.id
_entity.type
_entity.pdbx_description
1 polymer ?
#
loop_
_entity_poly.entity_id
_entity_poly.type
_entity_poly.pdbx_seq_one_letter_code
_entity_poly.pdbx_strand_id
1 'polypeptide(L)'
;DVPVKNADQPTPAELLAAIGHNKVAINMVWVLITGFLVMFMQAGFAMVEAGLTQAKNVAHTMAMNFLVYPLGMLGFYVLGFGLMFGGVGGLGTLGGYAGLNHEVSITLFGKSFGLFGGTGFFLTGGSYDVAVFALFLFQMVFMDTTATIPTGSMAERWRYSAFVIYGRL
;
A
#
# COMPACT_ATOMS: atom_id res chain seq x y z
N ASP A 1 -4.94 23.40 -14.23
CA ASP A 1 -5.20 24.52 -13.31
C ASP A 1 -5.84 25.66 -14.08
N VAL A 2 -7.00 26.12 -13.62
CA VAL A 2 -7.63 27.35 -14.13
C VAL A 2 -7.10 28.50 -13.27
N PRO A 3 -6.24 29.38 -13.81
CA PRO A 3 -5.69 30.48 -13.03
C PRO A 3 -6.79 31.46 -12.64
N VAL A 4 -6.82 31.85 -11.38
CA VAL A 4 -7.75 32.87 -10.88
C VAL A 4 -7.34 34.23 -11.48
N LYS A 5 -8.21 34.78 -12.31
CA LYS A 5 -7.97 36.09 -12.96
C LYS A 5 -8.16 37.27 -12.02
N ASN A 6 -9.08 37.15 -11.06
CA ASN A 6 -9.37 38.17 -10.05
C ASN A 6 -9.56 37.45 -8.68
N ALA A 7 -8.67 37.71 -7.74
CA ALA A 7 -8.73 37.13 -6.41
C ALA A 7 -10.01 37.50 -5.64
N ASP A 8 -10.53 38.70 -5.87
CA ASP A 8 -11.71 39.24 -5.19
C ASP A 8 -13.06 38.80 -5.81
N GLN A 9 -13.03 38.29 -7.04
CA GLN A 9 -14.24 37.87 -7.78
C GLN A 9 -13.95 36.64 -8.65
N PRO A 10 -13.73 35.45 -8.03
CA PRO A 10 -13.50 34.21 -8.76
C PRO A 10 -14.77 33.81 -9.54
N THR A 11 -14.57 33.30 -10.75
CA THR A 11 -15.67 32.73 -11.54
C THR A 11 -16.14 31.41 -10.96
N PRO A 12 -17.39 30.97 -11.22
CA PRO A 12 -17.88 29.67 -10.77
C PRO A 12 -17.00 28.49 -11.22
N ALA A 13 -16.39 28.56 -12.40
CA ALA A 13 -15.50 27.53 -12.91
C ALA A 13 -14.17 27.47 -12.11
N GLU A 14 -13.62 28.61 -11.75
CA GLU A 14 -12.42 28.70 -10.89
C GLU A 14 -12.69 28.18 -9.49
N LEU A 15 -13.87 28.49 -8.91
CA LEU A 15 -14.29 27.96 -7.61
C LEU A 15 -14.44 26.43 -7.64
N LEU A 16 -15.09 25.88 -8.66
CA LEU A 16 -15.24 24.43 -8.81
C LEU A 16 -13.89 23.73 -8.96
N ALA A 17 -12.98 24.30 -9.75
CA ALA A 17 -11.62 23.79 -9.90
C ALA A 17 -10.87 23.80 -8.55
N ALA A 18 -10.93 24.91 -7.81
CA ALA A 18 -10.29 25.05 -6.51
C ALA A 18 -10.84 24.06 -5.48
N ILE A 19 -12.17 23.86 -5.45
CA ILE A 19 -12.81 22.86 -4.59
C ILE A 19 -12.34 21.44 -4.95
N GLY A 20 -12.26 21.12 -6.25
CA GLY A 20 -11.75 19.83 -6.73
C GLY A 20 -10.30 19.57 -6.29
N HIS A 21 -9.43 20.54 -6.47
CA HIS A 21 -8.02 20.46 -6.03
C HIS A 21 -7.89 20.31 -4.51
N ASN A 22 -8.64 21.09 -3.75
CA ASN A 22 -8.63 20.99 -2.31
C ASN A 22 -9.11 19.62 -1.81
N LYS A 23 -10.14 19.04 -2.44
CA LYS A 23 -10.63 17.71 -2.13
C LYS A 23 -9.56 16.65 -2.37
N VAL A 24 -8.88 16.70 -3.52
CA VAL A 24 -7.77 15.79 -3.84
C VAL A 24 -6.62 15.96 -2.84
N ALA A 25 -6.25 17.20 -2.52
CA ALA A 25 -5.18 17.49 -1.56
C ALA A 25 -5.50 16.94 -0.16
N ILE A 26 -6.71 17.12 0.34
CA ILE A 26 -7.16 16.59 1.62
C ILE A 26 -7.12 15.06 1.62
N ASN A 27 -7.62 14.40 0.57
CA ASN A 27 -7.57 12.96 0.45
C ASN A 27 -6.12 12.43 0.43
N MET A 28 -5.24 13.12 -0.30
CA MET A 28 -3.82 12.75 -0.37
C MET A 28 -3.14 12.86 1.00
N VAL A 29 -3.32 13.98 1.69
CA VAL A 29 -2.79 14.19 3.05
C VAL A 29 -3.32 13.12 4.00
N TRP A 30 -4.63 12.81 3.94
CA TRP A 30 -5.23 11.78 4.77
C TRP A 30 -4.61 10.41 4.53
N VAL A 31 -4.46 10.00 3.27
CA VAL A 31 -3.84 8.71 2.89
C VAL A 31 -2.40 8.62 3.38
N LEU A 32 -1.61 9.68 3.23
CA LEU A 32 -0.22 9.69 3.67
C LEU A 32 -0.10 9.63 5.19
N ILE A 33 -0.85 10.47 5.92
CA ILE A 33 -0.80 10.48 7.40
C ILE A 33 -1.24 9.13 7.96
N THR A 34 -2.36 8.59 7.47
CA THR A 34 -2.86 7.29 7.94
C THR A 34 -1.91 6.15 7.55
N GLY A 35 -1.29 6.20 6.37
CA GLY A 35 -0.24 5.26 5.98
C GLY A 35 0.96 5.29 6.94
N PHE A 36 1.44 6.47 7.31
CA PHE A 36 2.54 6.59 8.29
C PHE A 36 2.15 6.09 9.69
N LEU A 37 0.91 6.31 10.11
CA LEU A 37 0.42 5.77 11.39
C LEU A 37 0.38 4.24 11.37
N VAL A 38 -0.05 3.63 10.26
CA VAL A 38 -0.02 2.17 10.10
C VAL A 38 1.42 1.65 10.05
N MET A 39 2.33 2.34 9.37
CA MET A 39 3.76 1.98 9.39
C MET A 39 4.33 1.98 10.80
N PHE A 40 3.95 2.94 11.64
CA PHE A 40 4.37 3.01 13.03
C PHE A 40 3.85 1.84 13.88
N MET A 41 2.81 1.15 13.43
CA MET A 41 2.26 -0.05 14.07
C MET A 41 3.28 -1.19 14.18
N GLN A 42 4.26 -1.24 13.25
CA GLN A 42 5.35 -2.24 13.30
C GLN A 42 6.18 -2.14 14.58
N ALA A 43 6.40 -0.95 15.11
CA ALA A 43 7.04 -0.78 16.41
C ALA A 43 6.23 -1.42 17.55
N GLY A 44 4.89 -1.34 17.48
CA GLY A 44 3.99 -2.00 18.42
C GLY A 44 4.08 -3.52 18.34
N PHE A 45 4.07 -4.10 17.15
CA PHE A 45 4.28 -5.55 16.95
C PHE A 45 5.62 -6.02 17.50
N ALA A 46 6.70 -5.31 17.20
CA ALA A 46 8.02 -5.64 17.71
C ALA A 46 8.07 -5.66 19.24
N MET A 47 7.45 -4.68 19.90
CA MET A 47 7.40 -4.62 21.37
C MET A 47 6.55 -5.74 21.98
N VAL A 48 5.37 -6.02 21.42
CA VAL A 48 4.48 -7.08 21.91
C VAL A 48 5.13 -8.45 21.75
N GLU A 49 5.67 -8.74 20.56
CA GLU A 49 6.32 -10.01 20.28
C GLU A 49 7.57 -10.21 21.13
N ALA A 50 8.39 -9.17 21.29
CA ALA A 50 9.58 -9.22 22.15
C ALA A 50 9.20 -9.44 23.63
N GLY A 51 8.10 -8.82 24.08
CA GLY A 51 7.62 -8.99 25.46
C GLY A 51 7.04 -10.36 25.76
N LEU A 52 6.54 -11.08 24.76
CA LEU A 52 5.95 -12.41 24.90
C LEU A 52 6.94 -13.56 24.63
N THR A 53 8.14 -13.28 24.11
CA THR A 53 9.17 -14.28 23.85
C THR A 53 10.14 -14.44 25.03
N GLN A 54 10.80 -15.58 25.11
CA GLN A 54 11.85 -15.80 26.11
C GLN A 54 13.04 -14.84 25.90
N ALA A 55 13.64 -14.35 26.97
CA ALA A 55 14.72 -13.37 26.89
C ALA A 55 15.88 -13.75 25.95
N LYS A 56 16.22 -15.05 25.87
CA LYS A 56 17.25 -15.56 24.96
C LYS A 56 16.90 -15.44 23.47
N ASN A 57 15.61 -15.32 23.13
CA ASN A 57 15.09 -15.31 21.77
C ASN A 57 14.67 -13.90 21.31
N VAL A 58 14.66 -12.91 22.19
CA VAL A 58 14.22 -11.53 21.88
C VAL A 58 14.99 -10.94 20.70
N ALA A 59 16.31 -11.13 20.66
CA ALA A 59 17.14 -10.62 19.56
C ALA A 59 16.71 -11.21 18.19
N HIS A 60 16.38 -12.48 18.15
CA HIS A 60 15.89 -13.15 16.94
C HIS A 60 14.52 -12.61 16.51
N THR A 61 13.59 -12.46 17.46
CA THR A 61 12.25 -11.89 17.21
C THR A 61 12.35 -10.44 16.70
N MET A 62 13.18 -9.64 17.34
CA MET A 62 13.43 -8.25 16.88
C MET A 62 14.04 -8.21 15.49
N ALA A 63 15.00 -9.10 15.17
CA ALA A 63 15.58 -9.19 13.83
C ALA A 63 14.53 -9.55 12.77
N MET A 64 13.60 -10.46 13.05
CA MET A 64 12.48 -10.78 12.15
C MET A 64 11.57 -9.57 11.93
N ASN A 65 11.17 -8.86 13.00
CA ASN A 65 10.35 -7.66 12.91
C ASN A 65 11.01 -6.52 12.12
N PHE A 66 12.34 -6.41 12.18
CA PHE A 66 13.09 -5.43 11.39
C PHE A 66 13.17 -5.80 9.91
N LEU A 67 13.27 -7.09 9.60
CA LEU A 67 13.48 -7.55 8.23
C LEU A 67 12.20 -7.82 7.46
N VAL A 68 11.07 -8.03 8.14
CA VAL A 68 9.78 -8.24 7.48
C VAL A 68 9.43 -7.06 6.57
N TYR A 69 9.69 -5.85 7.04
CA TYR A 69 9.38 -4.63 6.32
C TYR A 69 10.11 -4.53 4.96
N PRO A 70 11.45 -4.50 4.90
CA PRO A 70 12.15 -4.40 3.61
C PRO A 70 11.95 -5.62 2.72
N LEU A 71 11.83 -6.82 3.27
CA LEU A 71 11.61 -8.03 2.48
C LEU A 71 10.23 -8.06 1.87
N GLY A 72 9.20 -7.77 2.67
CA GLY A 72 7.82 -7.69 2.20
C GLY A 72 7.61 -6.54 1.21
N MET A 73 8.23 -5.38 1.47
CA MET A 73 8.18 -4.24 0.54
C MET A 73 8.72 -4.62 -0.84
N LEU A 74 9.84 -5.34 -0.91
CA LEU A 74 10.39 -5.80 -2.18
C LEU A 74 9.46 -6.77 -2.90
N GLY A 75 8.90 -7.76 -2.19
CA GLY A 75 7.93 -8.69 -2.76
C GLY A 75 6.66 -7.99 -3.25
N PHE A 76 6.14 -7.07 -2.46
CA PHE A 76 4.97 -6.28 -2.80
C PHE A 76 5.21 -5.34 -4.00
N TYR A 77 6.39 -4.72 -4.08
CA TYR A 77 6.78 -3.88 -5.21
C TYR A 77 6.91 -4.68 -6.51
N VAL A 78 7.50 -5.88 -6.45
CA VAL A 78 7.76 -6.70 -7.65
C VAL A 78 6.47 -7.33 -8.18
N LEU A 79 5.67 -7.95 -7.30
CA LEU A 79 4.52 -8.75 -7.69
C LEU A 79 3.23 -8.38 -6.96
N GLY A 80 3.27 -8.20 -5.64
CA GLY A 80 2.09 -8.12 -4.80
C GLY A 80 1.14 -7.00 -5.19
N PHE A 81 1.66 -5.80 -5.42
CA PHE A 81 0.85 -4.64 -5.78
C PHE A 81 0.13 -4.83 -7.13
N GLY A 82 0.84 -5.30 -8.14
CA GLY A 82 0.28 -5.56 -9.47
C GLY A 82 -0.84 -6.60 -9.43
N LEU A 83 -0.62 -7.69 -8.72
CA LEU A 83 -1.62 -8.75 -8.57
C LEU A 83 -2.86 -8.28 -7.81
N MET A 84 -2.68 -7.49 -6.74
CA MET A 84 -3.77 -7.06 -5.87
C MET A 84 -4.56 -5.87 -6.44
N PHE A 85 -3.87 -4.89 -7.01
CA PHE A 85 -4.47 -3.61 -7.41
C PHE A 85 -4.45 -3.32 -8.91
N GLY A 86 -3.89 -4.19 -9.74
CA GLY A 86 -3.73 -3.95 -11.17
C GLY A 86 -5.04 -3.80 -11.98
N GLY A 87 -6.18 -4.11 -11.40
CA GLY A 87 -7.51 -3.96 -11.99
C GLY A 87 -8.41 -2.91 -11.32
N VAL A 88 -7.91 -2.13 -10.35
CA VAL A 88 -8.71 -1.19 -9.54
C VAL A 88 -9.25 -0.01 -10.36
N GLY A 89 -8.63 0.31 -11.49
CA GLY A 89 -9.00 1.46 -12.33
C GLY A 89 -8.37 2.76 -11.88
N GLY A 90 -8.95 3.88 -12.29
CA GLY A 90 -8.43 5.21 -11.98
C GLY A 90 -8.67 5.62 -10.53
N LEU A 91 -7.66 6.26 -9.93
CA LEU A 91 -7.69 6.78 -8.58
C LEU A 91 -8.12 8.27 -8.56
N GLY A 92 -9.27 8.58 -9.18
CA GLY A 92 -9.75 9.97 -9.32
C GLY A 92 -9.91 10.72 -8.00
N THR A 93 -10.18 10.03 -6.90
CA THR A 93 -10.25 10.63 -5.56
C THR A 93 -8.92 11.14 -5.03
N LEU A 94 -7.81 10.63 -5.59
CA LEU A 94 -6.43 11.04 -5.31
C LEU A 94 -5.82 11.85 -6.47
N GLY A 95 -6.63 12.23 -7.45
CA GLY A 95 -6.18 12.99 -8.62
C GLY A 95 -5.45 12.15 -9.67
N GLY A 96 -5.54 10.82 -9.60
CA GLY A 96 -4.85 9.91 -10.51
C GLY A 96 -5.61 9.61 -11.78
N TYR A 97 -4.88 9.15 -12.78
CA TYR A 97 -5.38 8.66 -14.04
C TYR A 97 -5.56 7.12 -14.02
N ALA A 98 -6.26 6.57 -15.02
CA ALA A 98 -6.56 5.13 -15.12
C ALA A 98 -5.31 4.29 -15.48
N GLY A 99 -4.34 4.22 -14.58
CA GLY A 99 -3.11 3.43 -14.76
C GLY A 99 -3.20 1.96 -14.32
N LEU A 100 -4.22 1.61 -13.54
CA LEU A 100 -4.44 0.27 -12.97
C LEU A 100 -5.72 -0.33 -13.55
N ASN A 101 -5.78 -0.50 -14.87
CA ASN A 101 -7.01 -0.80 -15.61
C ASN A 101 -7.02 -2.17 -16.31
N HIS A 102 -6.12 -3.05 -15.96
CA HIS A 102 -6.07 -4.40 -16.52
C HIS A 102 -6.28 -5.45 -15.43
N GLU A 103 -7.35 -6.21 -15.57
CA GLU A 103 -7.73 -7.32 -14.69
C GLU A 103 -7.83 -8.60 -15.50
N VAL A 104 -7.21 -9.65 -14.99
CA VAL A 104 -7.40 -11.00 -15.53
C VAL A 104 -8.70 -11.56 -14.98
N SER A 105 -9.68 -11.77 -15.83
CA SER A 105 -11.01 -12.22 -15.43
C SER A 105 -11.39 -13.54 -16.12
N ILE A 106 -12.24 -14.31 -15.44
CA ILE A 106 -12.88 -15.50 -16.00
C ILE A 106 -14.39 -15.27 -16.10
N THR A 107 -15.01 -15.80 -17.13
CA THR A 107 -16.46 -15.74 -17.29
C THR A 107 -17.08 -17.04 -16.78
N LEU A 108 -17.85 -16.94 -15.70
CA LEU A 108 -18.63 -18.03 -15.14
C LEU A 108 -20.10 -17.64 -15.10
N PHE A 109 -20.97 -18.56 -15.57
CA PHE A 109 -22.43 -18.34 -15.58
C PHE A 109 -22.86 -17.03 -16.26
N GLY A 110 -22.14 -16.59 -17.31
CA GLY A 110 -22.42 -15.35 -18.04
C GLY A 110 -22.03 -14.06 -17.32
N LYS A 111 -21.31 -14.16 -16.19
CA LYS A 111 -20.74 -13.02 -15.45
C LYS A 111 -19.22 -13.08 -15.44
N SER A 112 -18.58 -11.92 -15.59
CA SER A 112 -17.12 -11.79 -15.47
C SER A 112 -16.74 -11.70 -14.01
N PHE A 113 -15.78 -12.51 -13.59
CA PHE A 113 -15.17 -12.48 -12.26
C PHE A 113 -13.69 -12.16 -12.41
N GLY A 114 -13.25 -11.05 -11.82
CA GLY A 114 -11.83 -10.70 -11.71
C GLY A 114 -11.10 -11.65 -10.77
N LEU A 115 -9.95 -12.14 -11.21
CA LEU A 115 -9.10 -13.03 -10.42
C LEU A 115 -7.92 -12.29 -9.82
N PHE A 116 -7.20 -11.55 -10.62
CA PHE A 116 -6.03 -10.77 -10.19
C PHE A 116 -5.72 -9.66 -11.19
N GLY A 117 -4.97 -8.66 -10.75
CA GLY A 117 -4.52 -7.56 -11.59
C GLY A 117 -3.38 -7.95 -12.53
N GLY A 118 -3.36 -7.32 -13.69
CA GLY A 118 -2.35 -7.55 -14.74
C GLY A 118 -1.46 -6.34 -15.02
N THR A 119 -1.58 -5.25 -14.25
CA THR A 119 -0.77 -4.02 -14.38
C THR A 119 -0.25 -3.55 -13.03
N GLY A 120 0.67 -2.59 -13.03
CA GLY A 120 1.20 -2.02 -11.80
C GLY A 120 2.44 -2.73 -11.25
N PHE A 121 2.95 -3.74 -11.93
CA PHE A 121 4.22 -4.38 -11.57
C PHE A 121 5.36 -3.37 -11.66
N PHE A 122 6.21 -3.36 -10.65
CA PHE A 122 7.35 -2.42 -10.53
C PHE A 122 6.95 -0.95 -10.61
N LEU A 123 5.67 -0.60 -10.46
CA LEU A 123 5.13 0.77 -10.62
C LEU A 123 5.57 1.45 -11.93
N THR A 124 5.63 0.69 -13.02
CA THR A 124 6.10 1.18 -14.33
C THR A 124 4.97 1.48 -15.30
N GLY A 125 5.30 2.17 -16.41
CA GLY A 125 4.34 2.47 -17.47
C GLY A 125 3.22 3.39 -17.02
N GLY A 126 1.97 3.05 -17.34
CA GLY A 126 0.79 3.84 -16.96
C GLY A 126 0.51 3.90 -15.45
N SER A 127 1.19 3.06 -14.66
CA SER A 127 1.13 3.05 -13.20
C SER A 127 2.12 4.02 -12.55
N TYR A 128 2.94 4.71 -13.33
CA TYR A 128 3.85 5.75 -12.84
C TYR A 128 3.07 7.05 -12.61
N ASP A 129 2.31 7.10 -11.54
CA ASP A 129 1.42 8.20 -11.16
C ASP A 129 1.48 8.44 -9.65
N VAL A 130 1.42 9.70 -9.23
CA VAL A 130 1.48 10.12 -7.82
C VAL A 130 0.36 9.48 -6.99
N ALA A 131 -0.85 9.36 -7.54
CA ALA A 131 -1.97 8.72 -6.86
C ALA A 131 -1.75 7.22 -6.67
N VAL A 132 -1.15 6.56 -7.66
CA VAL A 132 -0.75 5.14 -7.57
C VAL A 132 0.34 4.95 -6.52
N PHE A 133 1.32 5.87 -6.44
CA PHE A 133 2.36 5.82 -5.40
C PHE A 133 1.79 6.01 -4.00
N ALA A 134 0.82 6.90 -3.82
CA ALA A 134 0.14 7.08 -2.54
C ALA A 134 -0.64 5.81 -2.14
N LEU A 135 -1.36 5.19 -3.09
CA LEU A 135 -2.04 3.91 -2.87
C LEU A 135 -1.03 2.81 -2.56
N PHE A 136 0.08 2.72 -3.31
CA PHE A 136 1.14 1.75 -3.07
C PHE A 136 1.70 1.88 -1.65
N LEU A 137 2.06 3.10 -1.23
CA LEU A 137 2.55 3.34 0.13
C LEU A 137 1.55 2.87 1.19
N PHE A 138 0.29 3.27 1.04
CA PHE A 138 -0.78 2.92 1.97
C PHE A 138 -1.00 1.41 2.06
N GLN A 139 -1.00 0.70 0.95
CA GLN A 139 -1.23 -0.74 0.92
C GLN A 139 0.01 -1.55 1.31
N MET A 140 1.21 -1.03 1.02
CA MET A 140 2.47 -1.62 1.44
C MET A 140 2.58 -1.74 2.97
N VAL A 141 2.15 -0.72 3.72
CA VAL A 141 2.18 -0.77 5.18
C VAL A 141 1.17 -1.77 5.77
N PHE A 142 0.06 -2.03 5.09
CA PHE A 142 -0.86 -3.12 5.44
C PHE A 142 -0.32 -4.50 5.07
N MET A 143 0.41 -4.61 3.97
CA MET A 143 1.13 -5.84 3.64
C MET A 143 2.16 -6.18 4.74
N ASP A 144 2.91 -5.20 5.21
CA ASP A 144 3.85 -5.37 6.32
C ASP A 144 3.14 -5.91 7.58
N THR A 145 2.00 -5.32 7.94
CA THR A 145 1.16 -5.82 9.03
C THR A 145 0.74 -7.27 8.81
N THR A 146 0.33 -7.63 7.61
CA THR A 146 -0.06 -9.00 7.27
C THR A 146 1.12 -9.96 7.38
N ALA A 147 2.30 -9.56 6.94
CA ALA A 147 3.52 -10.36 7.00
C ALA A 147 4.06 -10.53 8.43
N THR A 148 3.83 -9.56 9.32
CA THR A 148 4.32 -9.58 10.70
C THR A 148 3.43 -10.43 11.63
N ILE A 149 2.13 -10.59 11.36
CA ILE A 149 1.24 -11.42 12.21
C ILE A 149 1.77 -12.85 12.39
N PRO A 150 2.19 -13.56 11.32
CA PRO A 150 2.79 -14.89 11.48
C PRO A 150 4.12 -14.89 12.25
N THR A 151 4.88 -13.79 12.31
CA THR A 151 6.13 -13.75 13.10
C THR A 151 5.84 -13.97 14.58
N GLY A 152 4.77 -13.40 15.12
CA GLY A 152 4.34 -13.60 16.48
C GLY A 152 3.82 -15.01 16.75
N SER A 153 2.96 -15.54 15.86
CA SER A 153 2.38 -16.89 16.00
C SER A 153 3.41 -18.00 15.85
N MET A 154 4.47 -17.76 15.11
CA MET A 154 5.58 -18.68 14.86
C MET A 154 6.83 -18.35 15.69
N ALA A 155 6.73 -17.39 16.62
CA ALA A 155 7.83 -16.98 17.48
C ALA A 155 8.48 -18.20 18.16
N GLU A 156 9.82 -18.19 18.26
CA GLU A 156 10.64 -19.26 18.84
C GLU A 156 10.64 -20.61 18.08
N ARG A 157 9.83 -20.74 17.02
CA ARG A 157 9.69 -21.99 16.25
C ARG A 157 10.20 -21.87 14.82
N TRP A 158 10.38 -20.65 14.34
CA TRP A 158 10.74 -20.40 12.95
C TRP A 158 12.26 -20.33 12.75
N ARG A 159 12.73 -21.05 11.72
CA ARG A 159 14.11 -20.88 11.28
C ARG A 159 14.21 -19.57 10.48
N TYR A 160 15.21 -18.76 10.75
CA TYR A 160 15.43 -17.46 10.11
C TYR A 160 15.41 -17.50 8.58
N SER A 161 16.04 -18.51 7.97
CA SER A 161 16.04 -18.70 6.51
C SER A 161 14.63 -18.93 5.92
N ALA A 162 13.78 -19.70 6.64
CA ALA A 162 12.40 -19.92 6.22
C ALA A 162 11.58 -18.62 6.31
N PHE A 163 11.81 -17.81 7.34
CA PHE A 163 11.21 -16.50 7.48
C PHE A 163 11.59 -15.55 6.32
N VAL A 164 12.86 -15.52 5.92
CA VAL A 164 13.33 -14.68 4.78
C VAL A 164 12.62 -15.07 3.46
N ILE A 165 12.38 -16.37 3.24
CA ILE A 165 11.61 -16.83 2.06
C ILE A 165 10.15 -16.39 2.16
N TYR A 166 9.52 -16.61 3.31
CA TYR A 166 8.14 -16.21 3.57
C TYR A 166 7.92 -14.69 3.39
N GLY A 167 8.81 -13.87 3.91
CA GLY A 167 8.68 -12.41 3.83
C GLY A 167 8.81 -11.82 2.42
N ARG A 168 9.20 -12.64 1.41
CA ARG A 168 9.27 -12.24 0.00
C ARG A 168 8.05 -12.67 -0.82
N LEU A 169 7.27 -13.61 -0.34
CA LEU A 169 6.08 -14.15 -0.99
C LEU A 169 4.82 -13.45 -0.52
#